data_070a46dde14fabed35fafb0c2ba159c8
#
_entry.id   070a46dde14fabed35fafb0c2ba159c8
#
_cell.length_a   1.000
_cell.length_b   1.000
_cell.length_c   1.000
_cell.angle_alpha   90.00
_cell.angle_beta   90.00
_cell.angle_gamma   90.00
#
_symmetry.space_group_name_H-M   'P 1'
#
loop_
_entity.id
_entity.type
_entity.pdbx_description
1 polymer ?
#
loop_
_entity_poly.entity_id
_entity_poly.type
_entity_poly.pdbx_seq_one_letter_code
_entity_poly.pdbx_strand_id
1 'polypeptide(L)'
;MTVALIDDQALGAVLHGETLSLLAGRALATTGCWYVRLCQAVLAATGRPGVLSGPFEQLPEARRRQAVEALIELPAEVELLSLRHLGPAIGRLRQRHSLNLLAGEALAAANHLGADVFLSAPSPNLEQALMAEGRRWTRLP
;
A
#
# COMPACT_ATOMS: atom_id res chain seq x y z
N MET A 1 -7.88 18.11 0.51
CA MET A 1 -7.74 16.83 1.26
C MET A 1 -6.44 16.17 0.82
N THR A 2 -5.57 15.86 1.77
CA THR A 2 -4.30 15.20 1.46
C THR A 2 -4.52 13.72 1.20
N VAL A 3 -3.94 13.21 0.14
CA VAL A 3 -4.00 11.78 -0.16
C VAL A 3 -2.99 11.04 0.70
N ALA A 4 -3.39 9.92 1.26
CA ALA A 4 -2.52 8.99 1.97
C ALA A 4 -2.23 7.80 1.06
N LEU A 5 -0.97 7.62 0.71
CA LEU A 5 -0.50 6.44 -0.02
C LEU A 5 -0.10 5.40 1.03
N ILE A 6 -0.80 4.27 1.04
CA ILE A 6 -0.65 3.24 2.07
C ILE A 6 -0.05 1.96 1.49
N ASP A 7 0.76 1.27 2.29
CA ASP A 7 1.40 0.02 1.89
C ASP A 7 0.44 -1.18 2.01
N ASP A 8 0.93 -2.36 1.67
CA ASP A 8 0.16 -3.59 1.66
C ASP A 8 -0.41 -3.95 3.04
N GLN A 9 0.37 -3.79 4.08
CA GLN A 9 -0.07 -4.11 5.44
C GLN A 9 -1.15 -3.13 5.91
N ALA A 10 -0.99 -1.85 5.64
CA ALA A 10 -1.99 -0.83 5.95
C ALA A 10 -3.27 -1.04 5.13
N LEU A 11 -3.12 -1.39 3.85
CA LEU A 11 -4.28 -1.71 3.01
C LEU A 11 -5.07 -2.88 3.61
N GLY A 12 -4.39 -3.95 4.03
CA GLY A 12 -5.04 -5.07 4.69
C GLY A 12 -5.82 -4.63 5.92
N ALA A 13 -5.21 -3.79 6.77
CA ALA A 13 -5.87 -3.27 7.97
C ALA A 13 -7.14 -2.50 7.63
N VAL A 14 -7.10 -1.65 6.62
CA VAL A 14 -8.28 -0.90 6.16
C VAL A 14 -9.36 -1.85 5.66
N LEU A 15 -8.99 -2.86 4.87
CA LEU A 15 -9.97 -3.79 4.28
C LEU A 15 -10.67 -4.66 5.33
N HIS A 16 -10.00 -5.01 6.42
CA HIS A 16 -10.67 -5.78 7.48
C HIS A 16 -11.30 -4.88 8.57
N GLY A 17 -11.42 -3.59 8.30
CA GLY A 17 -12.23 -2.68 9.12
C GLY A 17 -11.50 -2.05 10.30
N GLU A 18 -10.16 -2.15 10.35
CA GLU A 18 -9.40 -1.50 11.40
C GLU A 18 -9.36 0.02 11.18
N THR A 19 -9.55 0.76 12.27
CA THR A 19 -9.49 2.22 12.22
C THR A 19 -8.06 2.67 12.51
N LEU A 20 -7.45 3.32 11.52
CA LEU A 20 -6.11 3.88 11.65
C LEU A 20 -6.23 5.40 11.81
N SER A 21 -5.98 5.90 13.02
CA SER A 21 -6.20 7.32 13.36
C SER A 21 -5.42 8.28 12.48
N LEU A 22 -4.19 7.89 12.08
CA LEU A 22 -3.35 8.73 11.22
C LEU A 22 -3.91 8.90 9.80
N LEU A 23 -4.81 8.02 9.38
CA LEU A 23 -5.43 8.07 8.05
C LEU A 23 -6.79 8.78 8.06
N ALA A 24 -7.29 9.16 9.23
CA ALA A 24 -8.62 9.77 9.35
C ALA A 24 -8.72 11.05 8.51
N GLY A 25 -9.81 11.16 7.74
CA GLY A 25 -10.08 12.33 6.90
C GLY A 25 -9.24 12.43 5.64
N ARG A 26 -8.46 11.42 5.31
CA ARG A 26 -7.62 11.39 4.12
C ARG A 26 -8.23 10.51 3.03
N ALA A 27 -8.07 10.91 1.78
CA ALA A 27 -8.34 10.02 0.65
C ALA A 27 -7.24 8.97 0.61
N LEU A 28 -7.61 7.70 0.35
CA LEU A 28 -6.67 6.59 0.38
C LEU A 28 -6.28 6.16 -1.04
N ALA A 29 -5.01 5.84 -1.21
CA ALA A 29 -4.48 5.27 -2.45
C ALA A 29 -3.45 4.20 -2.12
N THR A 30 -3.24 3.27 -3.03
CA THR A 30 -2.20 2.27 -2.93
C THR A 30 -1.62 1.98 -4.32
N THR A 31 -0.57 1.16 -4.38
CA THR A 31 0.09 0.82 -5.64
C THR A 31 -0.27 -0.58 -6.10
N GLY A 32 -0.08 -0.85 -7.38
CA GLY A 32 -0.29 -2.18 -7.94
C GLY A 32 0.57 -3.25 -7.28
N CYS A 33 1.86 -2.97 -7.03
CA CYS A 33 2.75 -3.93 -6.39
C CYS A 33 2.31 -4.26 -4.96
N TRP A 34 1.95 -3.27 -4.17
CA TRP A 34 1.44 -3.52 -2.81
C TRP A 34 0.12 -4.30 -2.85
N TYR A 35 -0.77 -3.94 -3.77
CA TYR A 35 -2.03 -4.65 -3.93
C TYR A 35 -1.81 -6.11 -4.30
N VAL A 36 -0.95 -6.38 -5.29
CA VAL A 36 -0.66 -7.75 -5.73
C VAL A 36 -0.02 -8.57 -4.60
N ARG A 37 0.89 -7.98 -3.83
CA ARG A 37 1.50 -8.67 -2.69
C ARG A 37 0.45 -9.08 -1.65
N LEU A 38 -0.49 -8.21 -1.35
CA LEU A 38 -1.58 -8.53 -0.42
C LEU A 38 -2.48 -9.64 -1.00
N CYS A 39 -2.84 -9.54 -2.28
CA CYS A 39 -3.62 -10.59 -2.94
C CYS A 39 -2.92 -11.95 -2.89
N GLN A 40 -1.62 -11.98 -3.19
CA GLN A 40 -0.85 -13.22 -3.15
C GLN A 40 -0.83 -13.83 -1.75
N ALA A 41 -0.65 -12.99 -0.73
CA ALA A 41 -0.59 -13.46 0.65
C ALA A 41 -1.93 -14.02 1.13
N VAL A 42 -3.03 -13.35 0.80
CA VAL A 42 -4.36 -13.69 1.33
C VAL A 42 -5.03 -14.80 0.51
N LEU A 43 -4.90 -14.74 -0.82
CA LEU A 43 -5.61 -15.67 -1.72
C LEU A 43 -4.83 -16.94 -2.00
N ALA A 44 -3.50 -16.93 -1.86
CA ALA A 44 -2.70 -18.15 -2.02
C ALA A 44 -2.78 -18.99 -0.74
N ALA A 45 -3.47 -20.11 -0.80
CA ALA A 45 -3.64 -20.98 0.36
C ALA A 45 -2.35 -21.74 0.64
N THR A 46 -1.44 -21.15 1.40
CA THR A 46 -0.16 -21.78 1.73
C THR A 46 -0.17 -22.49 3.10
N GLY A 47 -1.24 -22.33 3.88
CA GLY A 47 -1.35 -22.94 5.19
C GLY A 47 -0.49 -22.30 6.28
N ARG A 48 0.33 -21.31 5.95
CA ARG A 48 1.16 -20.58 6.93
C ARG A 48 0.74 -19.13 6.98
N PRO A 49 0.16 -18.66 8.10
CA PRO A 49 -0.14 -17.24 8.29
C PRO A 49 1.15 -16.44 8.30
N GLY A 50 1.16 -15.34 7.53
CA GLY A 50 2.25 -14.37 7.53
C GLY A 50 1.78 -13.02 8.06
N VAL A 51 2.63 -12.01 7.91
CA VAL A 51 2.31 -10.64 8.34
C VAL A 51 1.08 -10.10 7.62
N LEU A 52 0.93 -10.42 6.33
CA LEU A 52 -0.20 -9.93 5.53
C LEU A 52 -1.44 -10.79 5.65
N SER A 53 -1.29 -12.12 5.66
CA SER A 53 -2.43 -13.06 5.71
C SER A 53 -2.96 -13.29 7.11
N GLY A 54 -2.08 -13.25 8.13
CA GLY A 54 -2.46 -13.55 9.50
C GLY A 54 -3.62 -12.74 10.02
N PRO A 55 -3.64 -11.40 9.88
CA PRO A 55 -4.76 -10.60 10.34
C PRO A 55 -6.11 -10.99 9.70
N PHE A 56 -6.10 -11.42 8.44
CA PHE A 56 -7.32 -11.92 7.77
C PHE A 56 -7.77 -13.26 8.37
N GLU A 57 -6.84 -14.18 8.58
CA GLU A 57 -7.15 -15.50 9.12
C GLU A 57 -7.66 -15.46 10.55
N GLN A 58 -7.28 -14.44 11.32
CA GLN A 58 -7.73 -14.27 12.70
C GLN A 58 -9.15 -13.71 12.81
N LEU A 59 -9.72 -13.22 11.73
CA LEU A 59 -11.09 -12.70 11.75
C LEU A 59 -12.11 -13.85 11.88
N PRO A 60 -13.27 -13.60 12.54
CA PRO A 60 -14.39 -14.51 12.46
C PRO A 60 -14.77 -14.77 10.99
N GLU A 61 -15.29 -15.95 10.71
CA GLU A 61 -15.53 -16.40 9.32
C GLU A 61 -16.32 -15.40 8.48
N ALA A 62 -17.40 -14.84 9.01
CA ALA A 62 -18.23 -13.88 8.27
C ALA A 62 -17.44 -12.61 7.93
N ARG A 63 -16.66 -12.09 8.89
CA ARG A 63 -15.86 -10.90 8.69
C ARG A 63 -14.68 -11.15 7.75
N ARG A 64 -14.07 -12.34 7.86
CA ARG A 64 -12.99 -12.74 6.95
C ARG A 64 -13.49 -12.79 5.52
N ARG A 65 -14.68 -13.35 5.29
CA ARG A 65 -15.29 -13.38 3.96
C ARG A 65 -15.51 -11.98 3.40
N GLN A 66 -16.03 -11.07 4.22
CA GLN A 66 -16.22 -9.66 3.81
C GLN A 66 -14.90 -8.98 3.47
N ALA A 67 -13.87 -9.21 4.29
CA ALA A 67 -12.56 -8.61 4.05
C ALA A 67 -11.92 -9.15 2.76
N VAL A 68 -12.05 -10.45 2.49
CA VAL A 68 -11.56 -11.06 1.26
C VAL A 68 -12.32 -10.53 0.04
N GLU A 69 -13.63 -10.37 0.14
CA GLU A 69 -14.42 -9.76 -0.94
C GLU A 69 -13.99 -8.32 -1.21
N ALA A 70 -13.69 -7.55 -0.16
CA ALA A 70 -13.18 -6.18 -0.31
C ALA A 70 -11.79 -6.16 -0.95
N LEU A 71 -10.98 -7.18 -0.74
CA LEU A 71 -9.70 -7.31 -1.41
C LEU A 71 -9.86 -7.62 -2.89
N ILE A 72 -10.79 -8.51 -3.25
CA ILE A 72 -11.04 -8.89 -4.65
C ILE A 72 -11.66 -7.73 -5.41
N GLU A 73 -12.61 -7.04 -4.80
CA GLU A 73 -13.26 -5.87 -5.39
C GLU A 73 -12.96 -4.66 -4.50
N LEU A 74 -11.83 -4.01 -4.75
CA LEU A 74 -11.42 -2.87 -3.93
C LEU A 74 -12.53 -1.83 -3.85
N PRO A 75 -12.82 -1.31 -2.63
CA PRO A 75 -13.77 -0.23 -2.48
C PRO A 75 -13.35 0.99 -3.31
N ALA A 76 -14.33 1.71 -3.84
CA ALA A 76 -14.07 2.90 -4.66
C ALA A 76 -13.30 3.98 -3.89
N GLU A 77 -13.37 3.93 -2.56
CA GLU A 77 -12.66 4.87 -1.68
C GLU A 77 -11.14 4.66 -1.67
N VAL A 78 -10.67 3.51 -2.14
CA VAL A 78 -9.23 3.23 -2.27
C VAL A 78 -8.85 3.33 -3.74
N GLU A 79 -8.08 4.35 -4.07
CA GLU A 79 -7.59 4.53 -5.43
C GLU A 79 -6.42 3.59 -5.70
N LEU A 80 -6.48 2.87 -6.82
CA LEU A 80 -5.38 2.05 -7.31
C LEU A 80 -4.81 2.69 -8.57
N LEU A 81 -3.55 3.12 -8.50
CA LEU A 81 -2.93 3.83 -9.61
C LEU A 81 -2.51 2.88 -10.72
N SER A 82 -2.73 3.31 -11.95
CA SER A 82 -2.39 2.55 -13.15
C SER A 82 -0.91 2.70 -13.50
N LEU A 83 -0.27 1.58 -13.83
CA LEU A 83 1.10 1.58 -14.38
C LEU A 83 1.20 2.35 -15.68
N ARG A 84 0.11 2.49 -16.42
CA ARG A 84 0.07 3.31 -17.62
C ARG A 84 0.50 4.75 -17.33
N HIS A 85 0.08 5.30 -16.20
CA HIS A 85 0.43 6.66 -15.78
C HIS A 85 1.79 6.74 -15.10
N LEU A 86 2.21 5.67 -14.43
CA LEU A 86 3.41 5.67 -13.60
C LEU A 86 4.64 5.12 -14.27
N GLY A 87 4.49 4.32 -15.34
CA GLY A 87 5.59 3.59 -15.97
C GLY A 87 6.81 4.45 -16.31
N PRO A 88 6.64 5.55 -17.05
CA PRO A 88 7.80 6.40 -17.39
C PRO A 88 8.49 6.99 -16.16
N ALA A 89 7.71 7.43 -15.17
CA ALA A 89 8.27 7.98 -13.92
C ALA A 89 9.03 6.92 -13.13
N ILE A 90 8.50 5.69 -13.05
CA ILE A 90 9.18 4.58 -12.38
C ILE A 90 10.55 4.35 -13.02
N GLY A 91 10.62 4.30 -14.35
CA GLY A 91 11.87 4.10 -15.08
C GLY A 91 12.90 5.16 -14.75
N ARG A 92 12.50 6.43 -14.74
CA ARG A 92 13.40 7.54 -14.42
C ARG A 92 13.85 7.54 -12.97
N LEU A 93 12.92 7.30 -12.04
CA LEU A 93 13.21 7.32 -10.60
C LEU A 93 14.13 6.18 -10.19
N ARG A 94 13.99 5.00 -10.80
CA ARG A 94 14.87 3.88 -10.50
C ARG A 94 16.30 4.09 -10.99
N GLN A 95 16.52 4.94 -11.99
CA GLN A 95 17.85 5.34 -12.40
C GLN A 95 18.46 6.37 -11.43
N ARG A 96 17.63 7.26 -10.91
CA ARG A 96 18.08 8.31 -9.98
C ARG A 96 18.33 7.77 -8.58
N HIS A 97 17.52 6.82 -8.15
CA HIS A 97 17.58 6.20 -6.83
C HIS A 97 17.75 4.70 -6.97
N SER A 98 18.49 4.09 -6.06
CA SER A 98 18.68 2.63 -6.06
C SER A 98 17.45 1.95 -5.45
N LEU A 99 16.44 1.74 -6.28
CA LEU A 99 15.13 1.19 -5.85
C LEU A 99 14.76 -0.04 -6.65
N ASN A 100 14.12 -1.01 -5.98
CA ASN A 100 13.45 -2.10 -6.67
C ASN A 100 12.13 -1.59 -7.29
N LEU A 101 11.44 -2.44 -8.03
CA LEU A 101 10.21 -2.04 -8.72
C LEU A 101 9.13 -1.56 -7.75
N LEU A 102 8.93 -2.28 -6.66
CA LEU A 102 7.93 -1.92 -5.66
C LEU A 102 8.16 -0.53 -5.09
N ALA A 103 9.39 -0.25 -4.67
CA ALA A 103 9.74 1.06 -4.10
C ALA A 103 9.69 2.16 -5.17
N GLY A 104 10.12 1.86 -6.39
CA GLY A 104 10.05 2.80 -7.52
C GLY A 104 8.61 3.19 -7.84
N GLU A 105 7.70 2.22 -7.85
CA GLU A 105 6.28 2.49 -8.05
C GLU A 105 5.70 3.35 -6.93
N ALA A 106 6.05 3.03 -5.67
CA ALA A 106 5.57 3.80 -4.52
C ALA A 106 6.02 5.26 -4.59
N LEU A 107 7.28 5.50 -4.93
CA LEU A 107 7.82 6.86 -5.09
C LEU A 107 7.12 7.60 -6.23
N ALA A 108 6.96 6.94 -7.38
CA ALA A 108 6.27 7.54 -8.54
C ALA A 108 4.82 7.88 -8.20
N ALA A 109 4.12 7.00 -7.49
CA ALA A 109 2.75 7.25 -7.04
C ALA A 109 2.68 8.44 -6.09
N ALA A 110 3.58 8.51 -5.12
CA ALA A 110 3.64 9.62 -4.17
C ALA A 110 3.85 10.96 -4.90
N ASN A 111 4.76 10.98 -5.86
CA ASN A 111 5.01 12.19 -6.66
C ASN A 111 3.78 12.56 -7.51
N HIS A 112 3.16 11.59 -8.15
CA HIS A 112 1.99 11.80 -9.02
C HIS A 112 0.80 12.39 -8.24
N LEU A 113 0.57 11.89 -7.04
CA LEU A 113 -0.58 12.28 -6.21
C LEU A 113 -0.27 13.47 -5.30
N GLY A 114 0.99 13.83 -5.11
CA GLY A 114 1.37 14.74 -4.03
C GLY A 114 1.02 14.19 -2.66
N ALA A 115 1.13 12.87 -2.50
CA ALA A 115 0.63 12.17 -1.32
C ALA A 115 1.66 12.12 -0.20
N ASP A 116 1.17 12.01 1.04
CA ASP A 116 1.96 11.56 2.17
C ASP A 116 1.95 10.03 2.17
N VAL A 117 3.09 9.42 2.44
CA VAL A 117 3.23 7.95 2.41
C VAL A 117 3.21 7.39 3.84
N PHE A 118 2.43 6.34 4.04
CA PHE A 118 2.31 5.67 5.33
C PHE A 118 2.80 4.23 5.22
N LEU A 119 3.85 3.92 5.96
CA LEU A 119 4.53 2.64 5.89
C LEU A 119 4.36 1.87 7.20
N SER A 120 3.93 0.62 7.09
CA SER A 120 3.78 -0.27 8.25
C SER A 120 5.09 -0.97 8.60
N ALA A 121 5.98 -1.14 7.62
CA ALA A 121 7.25 -1.82 7.78
C ALA A 121 8.42 -0.94 7.33
N PRO A 122 9.64 -1.14 7.87
CA PRO A 122 10.81 -0.40 7.43
C PRO A 122 11.10 -0.60 5.95
N SER A 123 11.44 0.49 5.27
CA SER A 123 11.86 0.46 3.88
C SER A 123 12.90 1.58 3.67
N PRO A 124 14.14 1.38 4.15
CA PRO A 124 15.13 2.47 4.21
C PRO A 124 15.42 3.12 2.87
N ASN A 125 15.52 2.35 1.79
CA ASN A 125 15.81 2.92 0.47
C ASN A 125 14.64 3.79 -0.03
N LEU A 126 13.41 3.33 0.19
CA LEU A 126 12.23 4.12 -0.18
C LEU A 126 12.12 5.37 0.69
N GLU A 127 12.34 5.24 2.00
CA GLU A 127 12.28 6.37 2.94
C GLU A 127 13.27 7.47 2.54
N GLN A 128 14.50 7.11 2.21
CA GLN A 128 15.52 8.06 1.77
C GLN A 128 15.14 8.72 0.44
N ALA A 129 14.62 7.93 -0.50
CA ALA A 129 14.21 8.46 -1.81
C ALA A 129 13.01 9.41 -1.68
N LEU A 130 12.05 9.09 -0.82
CA LEU A 130 10.92 9.98 -0.53
C LEU A 130 11.42 11.32 0.00
N MET A 131 12.34 11.31 0.96
CA MET A 131 12.90 12.53 1.52
C MET A 131 13.66 13.33 0.45
N ALA A 132 14.43 12.66 -0.38
CA ALA A 132 15.18 13.31 -1.46
C ALA A 132 14.26 13.98 -2.48
N GLU A 133 13.06 13.42 -2.70
CA GLU A 133 12.05 13.98 -3.62
C GLU A 133 11.11 14.97 -2.93
N GLY A 134 11.36 15.31 -1.67
CA GLY A 134 10.54 16.26 -0.91
C GLY A 134 9.19 15.70 -0.48
N ARG A 135 9.07 14.39 -0.38
CA ARG A 135 7.84 13.73 0.05
C ARG A 135 7.89 13.40 1.53
N ARG A 136 6.76 13.53 2.20
CA ARG A 136 6.63 13.15 3.61
C ARG A 136 6.22 11.70 3.73
N TRP A 137 6.76 11.03 4.74
CA TRP A 137 6.36 9.67 5.06
C TRP A 137 6.26 9.51 6.57
N THR A 138 5.42 8.58 7.00
CA THR A 138 5.16 8.32 8.42
C THR A 138 5.12 6.81 8.64
N ARG A 139 5.75 6.36 9.71
CA ARG A 139 5.64 4.99 10.16
C ARG A 139 4.31 4.81 10.91
N LEU A 140 3.53 3.82 10.50
CA LEU A 140 2.34 3.43 11.25
C LEU A 140 2.73 2.60 12.48
N PRO A 141 2.03 2.78 13.61
CA PRO A 141 2.30 2.02 14.82
C PRO A 141 2.03 0.53 14.69
#